data_07038e07a3b29bd0fd88439e461e6caf
#
_entry.id   07038e07a3b29bd0fd88439e461e6caf
#
_cell.length_a   1.000
_cell.length_b   1.000
_cell.length_c   1.000
_cell.angle_alpha   90.00
_cell.angle_beta   90.00
_cell.angle_gamma   90.00
#
_symmetry.space_group_name_H-M   'P 1'
#
loop_
_entity.id
_entity.type
_entity.pdbx_description
1 polymer ?
#
loop_
_entity_poly.entity_id
_entity_poly.type
_entity_poly.pdbx_seq_one_letter_code
_entity_poly.pdbx_strand_id
1 'polypeptide(L)'
;RVLFRSGGWRVPLAGRETLADLAVALELPVILVVGVRLGCINHAVLTAEAIAHDGLHLAGWVANIVDPQTSRLEENLATLAERLPAPCLGRVPRLAAATPAAVAAHLSLSAL
;
A
#
# COMPACT_ATOMS: atom_id res chain seq x y z
N ARG A 1 -9.87 12.04 -10.14
CA ARG A 1 -9.18 11.14 -9.20
C ARG A 1 -10.17 10.21 -8.53
N VAL A 2 -9.89 8.94 -8.55
CA VAL A 2 -10.74 7.95 -7.90
C VAL A 2 -9.91 7.22 -6.84
N LEU A 3 -10.46 7.13 -5.63
CA LEU A 3 -9.85 6.40 -4.54
C LEU A 3 -10.48 5.02 -4.44
N PHE A 4 -9.68 3.99 -4.65
CA PHE A 4 -10.11 2.61 -4.49
C PHE A 4 -9.56 2.04 -3.19
N ARG A 5 -10.42 1.42 -2.43
CA ARG A 5 -10.07 0.62 -1.28
C ARG A 5 -10.60 -0.79 -1.51
N SER A 6 -9.72 -1.75 -1.29
CA SER A 6 -10.13 -3.13 -1.43
C SER A 6 -9.27 -4.02 -0.56
N GLY A 7 -9.69 -5.25 -0.37
CA GLY A 7 -8.97 -6.24 0.40
C GLY A 7 -7.72 -6.79 -0.29
N GLY A 8 -7.34 -6.26 -1.45
CA GLY A 8 -6.13 -6.68 -2.13
C GLY A 8 -6.19 -6.50 -3.64
N TRP A 9 -5.06 -6.84 -4.28
CA TRP A 9 -4.88 -6.62 -5.71
C TRP A 9 -5.72 -7.58 -6.58
N ARG A 10 -5.78 -8.83 -6.20
CA ARG A 10 -6.49 -9.88 -6.96
C ARG A 10 -7.92 -10.12 -6.46
N VAL A 11 -8.53 -9.17 -5.80
CA VAL A 11 -9.91 -9.31 -5.30
C VAL A 11 -10.88 -9.44 -6.47
N PRO A 12 -11.71 -10.51 -6.52
CA PRO A 12 -12.71 -10.67 -7.55
C PRO A 12 -13.76 -9.56 -7.52
N LEU A 13 -14.12 -9.05 -8.69
CA LEU A 13 -15.19 -8.08 -8.83
C LEU A 13 -16.44 -8.71 -9.47
N ALA A 14 -16.26 -9.29 -10.65
CA ALA A 14 -17.35 -9.95 -11.37
C ALA A 14 -16.75 -10.98 -12.32
N GLY A 15 -17.35 -12.18 -12.38
CA GLY A 15 -16.84 -13.25 -13.24
C GLY A 15 -15.37 -13.54 -12.94
N ARG A 16 -14.51 -13.38 -13.93
CA ARG A 16 -13.06 -13.54 -13.78
C ARG A 16 -12.32 -12.23 -13.55
N GLU A 17 -13.02 -11.11 -13.57
CA GLU A 17 -12.41 -9.81 -13.41
C GLU A 17 -12.09 -9.52 -11.94
N THR A 18 -10.92 -8.92 -11.72
CA THR A 18 -10.42 -8.56 -10.41
C THR A 18 -10.26 -7.04 -10.31
N LEU A 19 -9.96 -6.55 -9.11
CA LEU A 19 -9.61 -5.14 -8.92
C LEU A 19 -8.39 -4.76 -9.76
N ALA A 20 -7.44 -5.67 -9.96
CA ALA A 20 -6.28 -5.46 -10.82
C ALA A 20 -6.69 -5.12 -12.25
N ASP A 21 -7.69 -5.81 -12.79
CA ASP A 21 -8.18 -5.54 -14.15
C ASP A 21 -8.76 -4.13 -14.26
N LEU A 22 -9.47 -3.68 -13.25
CA LEU A 22 -9.99 -2.31 -13.21
C LEU A 22 -8.85 -1.30 -13.17
N ALA A 23 -7.83 -1.53 -12.34
CA ALA A 23 -6.67 -0.65 -12.24
C ALA A 23 -5.93 -0.57 -13.59
N VAL A 24 -5.75 -1.70 -14.26
CA VAL A 24 -5.12 -1.75 -15.60
C VAL A 24 -5.94 -0.95 -16.61
N ALA A 25 -7.26 -1.09 -16.58
CA ALA A 25 -8.14 -0.34 -17.49
C ALA A 25 -8.07 1.18 -17.27
N LEU A 26 -7.83 1.61 -16.03
CA LEU A 26 -7.70 3.02 -15.70
C LEU A 26 -6.31 3.60 -16.02
N GLU A 27 -5.31 2.75 -16.19
CA GLU A 27 -3.92 3.14 -16.51
C GLU A 27 -3.32 4.16 -15.53
N LEU A 28 -3.71 4.08 -14.25
CA LEU A 28 -3.23 5.00 -13.22
C LEU A 28 -2.05 4.42 -12.46
N PRO A 29 -1.13 5.27 -12.00
CA PRO A 29 -0.09 4.85 -11.06
C PRO A 29 -0.73 4.34 -9.77
N VAL A 30 -0.07 3.39 -9.13
CA VAL A 30 -0.60 2.71 -7.93
C VAL A 30 0.15 3.19 -6.69
N ILE A 31 -0.58 3.48 -5.63
CA ILE A 31 -0.03 3.67 -4.30
C ILE A 31 -0.47 2.47 -3.46
N LEU A 32 0.52 1.76 -2.91
CA LEU A 32 0.26 0.58 -2.09
C LEU A 32 0.20 0.98 -0.61
N VAL A 33 -0.91 0.71 0.02
CA VAL A 33 -1.04 0.89 1.47
C VAL A 33 -0.78 -0.45 2.16
N VAL A 34 0.29 -0.49 2.95
CA VAL A 34 0.71 -1.69 3.67
C VAL A 34 0.21 -1.63 5.11
N GLY A 35 -0.68 -2.53 5.48
CA GLY A 35 -1.06 -2.71 6.88
C GLY A 35 0.08 -3.40 7.62
N VAL A 36 0.80 -2.67 8.47
CA VAL A 36 2.00 -3.18 9.13
C VAL A 36 1.63 -4.09 10.30
N ARG A 37 1.84 -5.37 10.11
CA ARG A 37 1.61 -6.44 11.06
C ARG A 37 2.39 -7.67 10.62
N LEU A 38 2.39 -8.72 11.43
CA LEU A 38 3.06 -9.96 11.07
C LEU A 38 2.56 -10.48 9.72
N GLY A 39 3.47 -10.84 8.83
CA GLY A 39 3.17 -11.34 7.48
C GLY A 39 3.08 -10.24 6.42
N CYS A 40 3.16 -8.97 6.79
CA CYS A 40 2.98 -7.87 5.84
C CYS A 40 4.09 -7.78 4.78
N ILE A 41 5.31 -8.18 5.11
CA ILE A 41 6.44 -8.11 4.16
C ILE A 41 6.16 -9.02 2.97
N ASN A 42 5.82 -10.28 3.24
CA ASN A 42 5.48 -11.22 2.19
C ASN A 42 4.32 -10.72 1.32
N HIS A 43 3.26 -10.27 1.96
CA HIS A 43 2.06 -9.77 1.27
C HIS A 43 2.39 -8.54 0.41
N ALA A 44 3.16 -7.60 0.95
CA ALA A 44 3.53 -6.38 0.23
C ALA A 44 4.41 -6.69 -0.99
N VAL A 45 5.41 -7.56 -0.82
CA VAL A 45 6.31 -7.95 -1.92
C VAL A 45 5.54 -8.65 -3.03
N LEU A 46 4.69 -9.60 -2.68
CA LEU A 46 3.85 -10.30 -3.67
C LEU A 46 2.93 -9.34 -4.41
N THR A 47 2.33 -8.39 -3.70
CA THR A 47 1.46 -7.39 -4.31
C THR A 47 2.25 -6.48 -5.26
N ALA A 48 3.41 -6.01 -4.85
CA ALA A 48 4.26 -5.17 -5.71
C ALA A 48 4.70 -5.92 -6.98
N GLU A 49 5.05 -7.19 -6.86
CA GLU A 49 5.38 -8.03 -8.01
C GLU A 49 4.19 -8.18 -8.96
N ALA A 50 2.98 -8.39 -8.41
CA ALA A 50 1.77 -8.51 -9.21
C ALA A 50 1.44 -7.20 -9.96
N ILE A 51 1.60 -6.06 -9.29
CA ILE A 51 1.39 -4.74 -9.91
C ILE A 51 2.33 -4.57 -11.11
N ALA A 52 3.61 -4.87 -10.92
CA ALA A 52 4.60 -4.78 -12.01
C ALA A 52 4.29 -5.75 -13.14
N HIS A 53 3.92 -6.99 -12.81
CA HIS A 53 3.56 -8.01 -13.80
C HIS A 53 2.36 -7.57 -14.64
N ASP A 54 1.41 -6.88 -14.03
CA ASP A 54 0.22 -6.37 -14.73
C ASP A 54 0.50 -5.09 -15.54
N GLY A 55 1.75 -4.65 -15.57
CA GLY A 55 2.18 -3.53 -16.43
C GLY A 55 1.94 -2.14 -15.83
N LEU A 56 1.65 -2.06 -14.54
CA LEU A 56 1.42 -0.78 -13.88
C LEU A 56 2.64 -0.32 -13.09
N HIS A 57 2.69 0.98 -12.84
CA HIS A 57 3.76 1.62 -12.08
C HIS A 57 3.36 1.76 -10.61
N LEU A 58 4.18 1.21 -9.72
CA LEU A 58 4.06 1.46 -8.29
C LEU A 58 4.73 2.80 -7.98
N ALA A 59 3.92 3.82 -7.74
CA ALA A 59 4.41 5.19 -7.54
C ALA A 59 4.95 5.43 -6.13
N GLY A 60 4.41 4.71 -5.15
CA GLY A 60 4.83 4.85 -3.76
C GLY A 60 4.07 3.88 -2.87
N TRP A 61 4.45 3.83 -1.60
CA TRP A 61 3.74 3.03 -0.62
C TRP A 61 3.61 3.77 0.71
N VAL A 62 2.62 3.38 1.48
CA VAL A 62 2.32 3.96 2.78
C VAL A 62 2.39 2.87 3.83
N ALA A 63 3.10 3.11 4.93
CA ALA A 63 3.11 2.24 6.09
C ALA A 63 1.95 2.63 7.00
N ASN A 64 0.91 1.80 7.03
CA ASN A 64 -0.22 1.99 7.92
C ASN A 64 -0.05 1.09 9.14
N ILE A 65 0.20 1.67 10.30
CA ILE A 65 0.45 0.92 11.54
C ILE A 65 -0.89 0.47 12.10
N VAL A 66 -1.28 -0.76 11.76
CA VAL A 66 -2.55 -1.35 12.24
C VAL A 66 -2.41 -1.99 13.61
N ASP A 67 -1.19 -2.42 13.95
CA ASP A 67 -0.87 -2.99 15.26
C ASP A 67 0.34 -2.25 15.85
N PRO A 68 0.11 -1.33 16.81
CA PRO A 68 1.21 -0.55 17.40
C PRO A 68 2.17 -1.40 18.23
N GLN A 69 1.79 -2.64 18.56
CA GLN A 69 2.62 -3.57 19.32
C GLN A 69 3.29 -4.61 18.42
N THR A 70 3.29 -4.40 17.11
CA THR A 70 4.01 -5.27 16.16
C THR A 70 5.46 -5.42 16.61
N SER A 71 5.87 -6.68 16.81
CA SER A 71 7.25 -7.00 17.13
C SER A 71 8.18 -6.54 16.00
N ARG A 72 9.31 -5.93 16.36
CA ARG A 72 10.33 -5.47 15.41
C ARG A 72 9.79 -4.52 14.34
N LEU A 73 8.95 -3.58 14.77
CA LEU A 73 8.32 -2.63 13.86
C LEU A 73 9.34 -1.89 12.98
N GLU A 74 10.39 -1.33 13.57
CA GLU A 74 11.40 -0.54 12.82
C GLU A 74 12.17 -1.42 11.83
N GLU A 75 12.50 -2.65 12.20
CA GLU A 75 13.17 -3.59 11.31
C GLU A 75 12.28 -4.00 10.15
N ASN A 76 10.99 -4.21 10.40
CA ASN A 76 10.01 -4.54 9.37
C ASN A 76 9.85 -3.38 8.38
N LEU A 77 9.79 -2.15 8.86
CA LEU A 77 9.70 -0.97 8.02
C LEU A 77 10.95 -0.78 7.16
N ALA A 78 12.12 -1.03 7.73
CA ALA A 78 13.38 -0.98 6.98
C ALA A 78 13.41 -2.04 5.87
N THR A 79 12.94 -3.25 6.15
CA THR A 79 12.87 -4.33 5.16
C THR A 79 11.89 -3.98 4.04
N LEU A 80 10.73 -3.43 4.36
CA LEU A 80 9.77 -2.97 3.36
C LEU A 80 10.38 -1.88 2.47
N ALA A 81 11.09 -0.91 3.06
CA ALA A 81 11.73 0.16 2.32
C ALA A 81 12.80 -0.39 1.35
N GLU A 82 13.51 -1.44 1.76
CA GLU A 82 14.52 -2.10 0.93
C GLU A 82 13.90 -2.91 -0.19
N ARG A 83 12.81 -3.62 0.09
CA ARG A 83 12.19 -4.57 -0.83
C ARG A 83 11.21 -3.98 -1.82
N LEU A 84 10.53 -2.89 -1.45
CA LEU A 84 9.55 -2.28 -2.34
C LEU A 84 10.23 -1.31 -3.31
N PRO A 85 9.97 -1.42 -4.62
CA PRO A 85 10.66 -0.62 -5.65
C PRO A 85 10.03 0.77 -5.82
N ALA A 86 9.68 1.42 -4.72
CA ALA A 86 9.03 2.73 -4.73
C ALA A 86 9.27 3.44 -3.41
N PRO A 87 9.20 4.78 -3.36
CA PRO A 87 9.42 5.52 -2.14
C PRO A 87 8.30 5.32 -1.11
N CYS A 88 8.67 5.33 0.16
CA CYS A 88 7.71 5.39 1.25
C CYS A 88 7.18 6.82 1.38
N LEU A 89 5.87 6.97 1.27
CA LEU A 89 5.21 8.28 1.32
C LEU A 89 4.91 8.73 2.75
N GLY A 90 5.03 7.84 3.70
CA GLY A 90 4.82 8.18 5.10
C GLY A 90 4.42 6.97 5.94
N ARG A 91 4.43 7.21 7.24
CA ARG A 91 4.03 6.25 8.27
C ARG A 91 2.82 6.82 8.98
N VAL A 92 1.69 6.13 8.89
CA VAL A 92 0.47 6.52 9.58
C VAL A 92 0.35 5.69 10.86
N PRO A 93 0.50 6.29 12.04
CA PRO A 93 0.32 5.58 13.29
C PRO A 93 -1.15 5.28 13.55
N ARG A 94 -1.42 4.44 14.53
CA ARG A 94 -2.79 4.24 14.97
C ARG A 94 -3.29 5.51 15.66
N LEU A 95 -4.32 6.12 15.09
CA LEU A 95 -4.86 7.39 15.56
C LEU A 95 -6.13 7.18 16.36
N ALA A 96 -6.30 7.95 17.44
CA ALA A 96 -7.53 7.94 18.25
C ALA A 96 -8.71 8.44 17.43
N ALA A 97 -8.47 9.40 16.53
CA ALA A 97 -9.47 9.90 15.59
C ALA A 97 -8.83 9.93 14.19
N ALA A 98 -9.21 8.98 13.35
CA ALA A 98 -8.66 8.83 12.01
C ALA A 98 -9.39 9.72 11.01
N THR A 99 -9.26 11.03 11.16
CA THR A 99 -9.80 11.99 10.19
C THR A 99 -8.87 12.10 8.97
N PRO A 100 -9.39 12.53 7.81
CA PRO A 100 -8.52 12.74 6.64
C PRO A 100 -7.38 13.71 6.92
N ALA A 101 -7.62 14.79 7.65
CA ALA A 101 -6.59 15.76 8.00
C ALA A 101 -5.51 15.15 8.90
N ALA A 102 -5.89 14.36 9.91
CA ALA A 102 -4.96 13.70 10.82
C ALA A 102 -4.09 12.68 10.08
N VAL A 103 -4.65 11.93 9.14
CA VAL A 103 -3.91 10.97 8.31
C VAL A 103 -2.97 11.72 7.36
N ALA A 104 -3.45 12.74 6.69
CA ALA A 104 -2.67 13.52 5.72
C ALA A 104 -1.42 14.15 6.35
N ALA A 105 -1.46 14.50 7.63
CA ALA A 105 -0.31 15.06 8.34
C ALA A 105 0.91 14.12 8.38
N HIS A 106 0.69 12.82 8.19
CA HIS A 106 1.75 11.81 8.20
C HIS A 106 2.24 11.41 6.80
N LEU A 107 1.70 12.03 5.75
CA LEU A 107 2.00 11.67 4.37
C LEU A 107 2.70 12.82 3.65
N SER A 108 3.60 12.47 2.74
CA SER A 108 4.25 13.42 1.84
C SER A 108 4.12 12.92 0.41
N LEU A 109 3.61 13.77 -0.47
CA LEU A 109 3.47 13.47 -1.89
C LEU A 109 4.62 14.01 -2.72
N SER A 110 5.67 14.56 -2.09
CA SER A 110 6.78 15.19 -2.78
C SER A 110 7.57 14.23 -3.67
N ALA A 111 7.50 12.93 -3.41
CA ALA A 111 8.18 11.91 -4.21
C ALA A 111 7.37 11.41 -5.41
N LEU A 112 6.14 11.88 -5.56
CA LEU A 112 5.27 11.47 -6.67
C LEU A 112 5.44 12.31 -7.91
#